data_0ee05f6a5672ad7d147f4c4169974a90
#
_entry.id   0ee05f6a5672ad7d147f4c4169974a90
#
_cell.length_a   1.000
_cell.length_b   1.000
_cell.length_c   1.000
_cell.angle_alpha   90.00
_cell.angle_beta   90.00
_cell.angle_gamma   90.00
#
_symmetry.space_group_name_H-M   'P 1'
#
loop_
_entity.id
_entity.type
_entity.pdbx_description
1 polymer ?
#
loop_
_entity_poly.entity_id
_entity_poly.type
_entity_poly.pdbx_seq_one_letter_code
_entity_poly.pdbx_strand_id
1 'polypeptide(L)'
;MNNKNYNNNMTIYALSSGSGVSGIAVIRLSGDDVIKAIKMLTNGDIPKPRVGTIKKFNKINSSELIDEGILMWFPGPQSYTGEDMAEIHVHGSIAVVRSILDQLSKIANCRLAEPGEFTKIAFQNGKINLLKAESIADLISAETEIQRRQALKIMSGK
;
A
#
# COMPACT_ATOMS: atom_id res chain seq x y z
N MET A 1 -16.90 24.92 -8.80
CA MET A 1 -16.08 23.80 -9.32
C MET A 1 -14.80 23.71 -8.49
N ASN A 2 -14.78 22.81 -7.54
CA ASN A 2 -13.58 22.56 -6.75
C ASN A 2 -12.67 21.66 -7.56
N ASN A 3 -11.77 22.26 -8.33
CA ASN A 3 -10.58 21.55 -8.80
C ASN A 3 -9.71 21.24 -7.58
N LYS A 4 -9.98 20.10 -6.92
CA LYS A 4 -8.95 19.47 -6.13
C LYS A 4 -7.90 18.99 -7.14
N ASN A 5 -6.87 19.80 -7.34
CA ASN A 5 -5.64 19.34 -7.94
C ASN A 5 -5.13 18.21 -7.03
N TYR A 6 -5.55 16.99 -7.33
CA TYR A 6 -4.87 15.82 -6.78
C TYR A 6 -3.43 15.92 -7.29
N ASN A 7 -2.52 16.08 -6.36
CA ASN A 7 -1.10 16.09 -6.65
C ASN A 7 -0.75 14.70 -7.20
N ASN A 8 -0.78 14.57 -8.52
CA ASN A 8 -0.58 13.31 -9.24
C ASN A 8 0.82 12.70 -9.05
N ASN A 9 1.69 13.37 -8.27
CA ASN A 9 3.08 12.98 -8.04
C ASN A 9 3.34 12.41 -6.64
N MET A 10 2.32 12.22 -5.80
CA MET A 10 2.52 11.63 -4.49
C MET A 10 2.62 10.11 -4.60
N THR A 11 3.56 9.55 -3.85
CA THR A 11 3.64 8.11 -3.62
C THR A 11 2.47 7.69 -2.74
N ILE A 12 1.78 6.63 -3.13
CA ILE A 12 0.64 6.10 -2.40
C ILE A 12 0.97 4.77 -1.75
N TYR A 13 0.34 4.48 -0.63
CA TYR A 13 0.46 3.21 0.06
C TYR A 13 -0.89 2.78 0.63
N ALA A 14 -1.09 1.48 0.75
CA ALA A 14 -2.28 0.91 1.38
C ALA A 14 -2.03 -0.52 1.83
N LEU A 15 -2.82 -0.96 2.80
CA LEU A 15 -3.00 -2.37 3.09
C LEU A 15 -3.73 -3.00 1.91
N SER A 16 -3.09 -3.94 1.21
CA SER A 16 -3.64 -4.60 0.03
C SER A 16 -4.17 -6.01 0.29
N SER A 17 -3.87 -6.58 1.45
CA SER A 17 -4.51 -7.80 1.94
C SER A 17 -5.84 -7.48 2.59
N GLY A 18 -6.71 -8.49 2.75
CA GLY A 18 -8.02 -8.29 3.37
C GLY A 18 -7.95 -7.62 4.74
N SER A 19 -8.99 -6.89 5.10
CA SER A 19 -9.13 -6.30 6.42
C SER A 19 -9.40 -7.38 7.47
N GLY A 20 -8.83 -7.23 8.66
CA GLY A 20 -9.01 -8.15 9.77
C GLY A 20 -7.72 -8.87 10.14
N VAL A 21 -7.81 -9.74 11.15
CA VAL A 21 -6.66 -10.53 11.61
C VAL A 21 -6.39 -11.63 10.59
N SER A 22 -5.24 -11.53 9.91
CA SER A 22 -4.74 -12.55 9.01
C SER A 22 -3.32 -12.95 9.42
N GLY A 23 -2.83 -14.10 8.94
CA GLY A 23 -1.46 -14.53 9.21
C GLY A 23 -0.42 -13.56 8.65
N ILE A 24 -0.69 -13.00 7.47
CA ILE A 24 0.20 -12.07 6.75
C ILE A 24 -0.59 -10.85 6.31
N ALA A 25 -0.02 -9.68 6.52
CA ALA A 25 -0.49 -8.43 5.95
C ALA A 25 0.45 -7.99 4.82
N VAL A 26 -0.11 -7.50 3.74
CA VAL A 26 0.62 -6.96 2.60
C VAL A 26 0.33 -5.47 2.49
N ILE A 27 1.38 -4.65 2.60
CA ILE A 27 1.29 -3.21 2.39
C ILE A 27 1.96 -2.90 1.07
N ARG A 28 1.22 -2.28 0.16
CA ARG A 28 1.68 -1.94 -1.19
C ARG A 28 1.96 -0.45 -1.30
N LEU A 29 3.06 -0.13 -2.00
CA LEU A 29 3.45 1.24 -2.30
C LEU A 29 3.60 1.41 -3.81
N SER A 30 3.28 2.60 -4.32
CA SER A 30 3.49 2.97 -5.74
C SER A 30 3.79 4.45 -5.86
N GLY A 31 4.82 4.80 -6.62
CA GLY A 31 5.18 6.18 -6.92
C GLY A 31 6.68 6.45 -6.90
N ASP A 32 7.04 7.72 -7.05
CA ASP A 32 8.43 8.15 -7.21
C ASP A 32 9.27 8.00 -5.93
N ASP A 33 8.65 8.03 -4.75
CA ASP A 33 9.35 7.99 -3.47
C ASP A 33 9.36 6.59 -2.82
N VAL A 34 9.06 5.55 -3.58
CA VAL A 34 9.06 4.17 -3.06
C VAL A 34 10.45 3.76 -2.56
N ILE A 35 11.50 4.05 -3.31
CA ILE A 35 12.88 3.76 -2.88
C ILE A 35 13.22 4.48 -1.58
N LYS A 36 12.87 5.76 -1.49
CA LYS A 36 13.06 6.56 -0.27
C LYS A 36 12.34 5.93 0.92
N ALA A 37 11.10 5.54 0.75
CA ALA A 37 10.30 4.89 1.79
C ALA A 37 10.93 3.58 2.26
N ILE A 38 11.39 2.73 1.33
CA ILE A 38 12.08 1.48 1.65
C ILE A 38 13.32 1.75 2.50
N LYS A 39 14.17 2.69 2.07
CA LYS A 39 15.39 3.03 2.80
C LYS A 39 15.10 3.55 4.21
N MET A 40 14.08 4.38 4.35
CA MET A 40 13.71 4.94 5.66
C MET A 40 13.17 3.89 6.63
N LEU A 41 12.45 2.88 6.13
CA LEU A 41 11.88 1.82 6.97
C LEU A 41 12.86 0.70 7.28
N THR A 42 13.85 0.45 6.43
CA THR A 42 14.73 -0.71 6.58
C THR A 42 16.15 -0.34 7.01
N ASN A 43 16.50 0.94 6.97
CA ASN A 43 17.87 1.43 7.21
C ASN A 43 18.92 0.66 6.37
N GLY A 44 18.54 0.27 5.15
CA GLY A 44 19.39 -0.63 4.37
C GLY A 44 19.28 -0.48 2.87
N ASP A 45 19.92 -1.41 2.19
CA ASP A 45 20.00 -1.43 0.75
C ASP A 45 18.68 -1.87 0.10
N ILE A 46 18.47 -1.42 -1.13
CA ILE A 46 17.34 -1.85 -1.94
C ILE A 46 17.59 -3.31 -2.37
N PRO A 47 16.61 -4.21 -2.19
CA PRO A 47 16.74 -5.59 -2.63
C PRO A 47 16.76 -5.71 -4.15
N LYS A 48 17.18 -6.87 -4.65
CA LYS A 48 17.07 -7.17 -6.07
C LYS A 48 15.61 -7.11 -6.52
N PRO A 49 15.35 -6.56 -7.72
CA PRO A 49 13.99 -6.51 -8.24
C PRO A 49 13.31 -7.89 -8.28
N ARG A 50 12.05 -7.93 -7.84
CA ARG A 50 11.16 -9.11 -7.89
C ARG A 50 11.64 -10.33 -7.08
N VAL A 51 12.55 -10.12 -6.15
CA VAL A 51 13.02 -11.17 -5.23
C VAL A 51 12.52 -10.86 -3.84
N GLY A 52 11.77 -11.79 -3.24
CA GLY A 52 11.35 -11.68 -1.85
C GLY A 52 12.56 -11.74 -0.93
N THR A 53 12.85 -10.64 -0.23
CA THR A 53 14.02 -10.50 0.61
C THR A 53 13.61 -10.25 2.04
N ILE A 54 14.15 -11.01 2.98
CA ILE A 54 13.90 -10.80 4.42
C ILE A 54 14.54 -9.48 4.86
N LYS A 55 13.73 -8.62 5.46
CA LYS A 55 14.14 -7.32 5.99
C LYS A 55 13.57 -7.07 7.36
N LYS A 56 14.31 -6.32 8.17
CA LYS A 56 13.80 -5.74 9.42
C LYS A 56 13.22 -4.37 9.12
N PHE A 57 11.98 -4.16 9.50
CA PHE A 57 11.29 -2.88 9.39
C PHE A 57 11.33 -2.16 10.72
N ASN A 58 11.87 -0.96 10.71
CA ASN A 58 12.08 -0.15 11.91
C ASN A 58 11.30 1.16 11.83
N LYS A 59 11.05 1.76 12.98
CA LYS A 59 10.57 3.15 13.02
C LYS A 59 11.63 4.06 12.39
N ILE A 60 11.19 5.09 11.70
CA ILE A 60 12.05 6.03 10.98
C ILE A 60 12.99 6.73 11.97
N ASN A 61 14.27 6.85 11.59
CA ASN A 61 15.33 7.43 12.43
C ASN A 61 15.46 6.76 13.80
N SER A 62 15.17 5.48 13.87
CA SER A 62 15.18 4.71 15.10
C SER A 62 15.69 3.30 14.82
N SER A 63 16.25 2.67 15.84
CA SER A 63 16.57 1.23 15.81
C SER A 63 15.44 0.36 16.36
N GLU A 64 14.30 0.99 16.70
CA GLU A 64 13.12 0.26 17.23
C GLU A 64 12.49 -0.59 16.13
N LEU A 65 12.56 -1.90 16.31
CA LEU A 65 12.00 -2.87 15.38
C LEU A 65 10.46 -2.84 15.44
N ILE A 66 9.83 -2.74 14.28
CA ILE A 66 8.38 -2.95 14.14
C ILE A 66 8.10 -4.43 13.89
N ASP A 67 8.74 -5.00 12.88
CA ASP A 67 8.59 -6.40 12.51
C ASP A 67 9.70 -6.83 11.55
N GLU A 68 9.90 -8.13 11.43
CA GLU A 68 10.73 -8.73 10.38
C GLU A 68 9.81 -9.41 9.37
N GLY A 69 10.02 -9.13 8.10
CA GLY A 69 9.15 -9.65 7.05
C GLY A 69 9.85 -9.70 5.70
N ILE A 70 9.06 -9.72 4.65
CA ILE A 70 9.55 -9.81 3.28
C ILE A 70 9.31 -8.49 2.57
N LEU A 71 10.33 -8.00 1.89
CA LEU A 71 10.24 -6.84 1.00
C LEU A 71 10.44 -7.29 -0.43
N MET A 72 9.55 -6.86 -1.31
CA MET A 72 9.69 -7.00 -2.75
C MET A 72 9.72 -5.63 -3.41
N TRP A 73 10.68 -5.45 -4.31
CA TRP A 73 10.89 -4.24 -5.09
C TRP A 73 10.54 -4.47 -6.56
N PHE A 74 9.72 -3.60 -7.14
CA PHE A 74 9.29 -3.67 -8.54
C PHE A 74 9.59 -2.35 -9.24
N PRO A 75 10.77 -2.20 -9.88
CA PRO A 75 11.05 -0.99 -10.62
C PRO A 75 10.12 -0.83 -11.82
N GLY A 76 9.58 0.37 -12.01
CA GLY A 76 8.81 0.70 -13.19
C GLY A 76 9.67 0.65 -14.48
N PRO A 77 9.06 0.48 -15.65
CA PRO A 77 7.62 0.34 -15.90
C PRO A 77 7.07 -1.10 -15.72
N GLN A 78 7.91 -2.11 -15.45
CA GLN A 78 7.48 -3.49 -15.27
C GLN A 78 6.90 -3.72 -13.86
N SER A 79 5.79 -3.07 -13.58
CA SER A 79 5.03 -3.17 -12.34
C SER A 79 3.53 -3.10 -12.63
N TYR A 80 2.73 -3.39 -11.63
CA TYR A 80 1.27 -3.36 -11.78
C TYR A 80 0.76 -1.97 -12.22
N THR A 81 1.26 -0.90 -11.60
CA THR A 81 0.84 0.47 -11.94
C THR A 81 1.64 1.08 -13.09
N GLY A 82 2.78 0.51 -13.45
CA GLY A 82 3.76 1.14 -14.35
C GLY A 82 4.72 2.10 -13.66
N GLU A 83 4.50 2.38 -12.38
CA GLU A 83 5.40 3.16 -11.54
C GLU A 83 6.35 2.24 -10.76
N ASP A 84 7.31 2.83 -10.05
CA ASP A 84 8.06 2.09 -9.03
C ASP A 84 7.08 1.62 -7.96
N MET A 85 7.18 0.35 -7.59
CA MET A 85 6.32 -0.26 -6.58
C MET A 85 7.11 -1.09 -5.59
N ALA A 86 6.54 -1.29 -4.42
CA ALA A 86 7.03 -2.24 -3.44
C ALA A 86 5.89 -2.91 -2.71
N GLU A 87 6.16 -4.09 -2.19
CA GLU A 87 5.27 -4.80 -1.27
C GLU A 87 6.04 -5.14 0.00
N ILE A 88 5.43 -4.83 1.13
CA ILE A 88 5.91 -5.16 2.47
C ILE A 88 5.00 -6.24 3.02
N HIS A 89 5.53 -7.43 3.26
CA HIS A 89 4.82 -8.57 3.83
C HIS A 89 5.25 -8.74 5.29
N VAL A 90 4.35 -8.51 6.20
CA VAL A 90 4.59 -8.55 7.65
C VAL A 90 3.54 -9.40 8.35
N HIS A 91 3.73 -9.67 9.64
CA HIS A 91 2.70 -10.33 10.44
C HIS A 91 1.40 -9.52 10.44
N GLY A 92 0.28 -10.20 10.30
CA GLY A 92 -1.04 -9.59 10.15
C GLY A 92 -1.65 -9.08 11.44
N SER A 93 -0.84 -8.68 12.42
CA SER A 93 -1.35 -8.05 13.64
C SER A 93 -1.75 -6.60 13.39
N ILE A 94 -2.80 -6.15 14.05
CA ILE A 94 -3.27 -4.75 13.97
C ILE A 94 -2.15 -3.79 14.38
N ALA A 95 -1.41 -4.11 15.42
CA ALA A 95 -0.32 -3.26 15.93
C ALA A 95 0.80 -3.08 14.91
N VAL A 96 1.23 -4.16 14.24
CA VAL A 96 2.28 -4.11 13.22
C VAL A 96 1.82 -3.29 12.01
N VAL A 97 0.65 -3.58 11.47
CA VAL A 97 0.10 -2.86 10.30
C VAL A 97 -0.06 -1.38 10.61
N ARG A 98 -0.65 -1.04 11.75
CA ARG A 98 -0.85 0.35 12.17
C ARG A 98 0.49 1.08 12.31
N SER A 99 1.49 0.43 12.88
CA SER A 99 2.82 1.02 13.05
C SER A 99 3.50 1.30 11.71
N ILE A 100 3.44 0.36 10.75
CA ILE A 100 3.99 0.58 9.40
C ILE A 100 3.28 1.74 8.70
N LEU A 101 1.95 1.75 8.70
CA LEU A 101 1.17 2.82 8.07
C LEU A 101 1.45 4.18 8.71
N ASP A 102 1.60 4.23 10.03
CA ASP A 102 1.96 5.45 10.75
C ASP A 102 3.33 5.99 10.33
N GLN A 103 4.32 5.12 10.21
CA GLN A 103 5.65 5.54 9.74
C GLN A 103 5.60 6.06 8.29
N LEU A 104 4.88 5.38 7.40
CA LEU A 104 4.72 5.83 6.02
C LEU A 104 4.04 7.21 5.93
N SER A 105 3.11 7.51 6.82
CA SER A 105 2.43 8.80 6.88
C SER A 105 3.37 9.97 7.21
N LYS A 106 4.52 9.69 7.81
CA LYS A 106 5.54 10.69 8.18
C LYS A 106 6.52 11.01 7.04
N ILE A 107 6.48 10.25 5.95
CA ILE A 107 7.37 10.46 4.81
C ILE A 107 6.78 11.55 3.91
N ALA A 108 7.59 12.56 3.57
CA ALA A 108 7.17 13.62 2.65
C ALA A 108 6.75 13.02 1.29
N ASN A 109 5.70 13.57 0.70
CA ASN A 109 5.13 13.15 -0.58
C ASN A 109 4.58 11.70 -0.60
N CYS A 110 4.31 11.13 0.56
CA CYS A 110 3.63 9.85 0.69
C CYS A 110 2.27 10.05 1.35
N ARG A 111 1.25 9.39 0.83
CA ARG A 111 -0.10 9.44 1.39
C ARG A 111 -0.82 8.10 1.27
N LEU A 112 -1.83 7.91 2.08
CA LEU A 112 -2.71 6.75 1.98
C LEU A 112 -3.45 6.78 0.63
N ALA A 113 -3.51 5.64 -0.04
CA ALA A 113 -4.23 5.49 -1.29
C ALA A 113 -5.74 5.58 -1.08
N GLU A 114 -6.42 6.16 -2.06
CA GLU A 114 -7.88 6.05 -2.18
C GLU A 114 -8.26 4.63 -2.64
N PRO A 115 -9.47 4.13 -2.31
CA PRO A 115 -9.94 2.85 -2.82
C PRO A 115 -9.85 2.80 -4.35
N GLY A 116 -9.23 1.76 -4.90
CA GLY A 116 -9.05 1.57 -6.35
C GLY A 116 -7.98 2.43 -7.01
N GLU A 117 -7.21 3.20 -6.27
CA GLU A 117 -6.25 4.13 -6.85
C GLU A 117 -5.11 3.42 -7.58
N PHE A 118 -4.59 2.31 -7.08
CA PHE A 118 -3.57 1.52 -7.80
C PHE A 118 -4.09 1.05 -9.16
N THR A 119 -5.33 0.58 -9.21
CA THR A 119 -5.98 0.15 -10.46
C THR A 119 -6.19 1.32 -11.42
N LYS A 120 -6.57 2.48 -10.90
CA LYS A 120 -6.72 3.70 -11.70
C LYS A 120 -5.39 4.10 -12.35
N ILE A 121 -4.30 4.08 -11.60
CA ILE A 121 -2.97 4.40 -12.13
C ILE A 121 -2.55 3.36 -13.17
N ALA A 122 -2.78 2.08 -12.90
CA ALA A 122 -2.49 1.01 -13.85
C ALA A 122 -3.23 1.21 -15.18
N PHE A 123 -4.50 1.58 -15.13
CA PHE A 123 -5.28 1.91 -16.31
C PHE A 123 -4.74 3.15 -17.05
N GLN A 124 -4.45 4.23 -16.34
CA GLN A 124 -3.89 5.45 -16.92
C GLN A 124 -2.54 5.22 -17.60
N ASN A 125 -1.74 4.30 -17.10
CA ASN A 125 -0.44 3.91 -17.67
C ASN A 125 -0.54 2.78 -18.70
N GLY A 126 -1.74 2.42 -19.12
CA GLY A 126 -1.96 1.41 -20.16
C GLY A 126 -1.62 -0.02 -19.76
N LYS A 127 -1.55 -0.30 -18.46
CA LYS A 127 -1.20 -1.65 -17.94
C LYS A 127 -2.38 -2.62 -17.96
N ILE A 128 -3.59 -2.10 -17.85
CA ILE A 128 -4.84 -2.87 -17.92
C ILE A 128 -5.82 -2.16 -18.84
N ASN A 129 -6.76 -2.92 -19.43
CA ASN A 129 -7.81 -2.34 -20.26
C ASN A 129 -8.98 -1.82 -19.42
N LEU A 130 -9.86 -1.04 -20.03
CA LEU A 130 -11.00 -0.42 -19.37
C LEU A 130 -11.95 -1.47 -18.75
N LEU A 131 -12.24 -2.53 -19.48
CA LEU A 131 -13.17 -3.57 -18.99
C LEU A 131 -12.64 -4.23 -17.72
N LYS A 132 -11.34 -4.55 -17.68
CA LYS A 132 -10.70 -5.12 -16.49
C LYS A 132 -10.67 -4.11 -15.34
N ALA A 133 -10.39 -2.83 -15.62
CA ALA A 133 -10.41 -1.78 -14.62
C ALA A 133 -11.80 -1.60 -14.01
N GLU A 134 -12.86 -1.60 -14.81
CA GLU A 134 -14.24 -1.52 -14.35
C GLU A 134 -14.63 -2.73 -13.48
N SER A 135 -14.25 -3.94 -13.88
CA SER A 135 -14.51 -5.16 -13.10
C SER A 135 -13.83 -5.11 -11.73
N ILE A 136 -12.59 -4.64 -11.66
CA ILE A 136 -11.87 -4.49 -10.39
C ILE A 136 -12.51 -3.39 -9.55
N ALA A 137 -12.91 -2.27 -10.13
CA ALA A 137 -13.59 -1.18 -9.44
C ALA A 137 -14.91 -1.64 -8.82
N ASP A 138 -15.68 -2.45 -9.53
CA ASP A 138 -16.93 -3.04 -9.02
C ASP A 138 -16.68 -3.94 -7.80
N LEU A 139 -15.63 -4.76 -7.85
CA LEU A 139 -15.24 -5.62 -6.73
C LEU A 139 -14.81 -4.78 -5.50
N ILE A 140 -14.04 -3.73 -5.71
CA ILE A 140 -13.60 -2.82 -4.64
C ILE A 140 -14.80 -2.12 -4.01
N SER A 141 -15.73 -1.63 -4.81
CA SER A 141 -16.96 -0.97 -4.33
C SER A 141 -17.82 -1.93 -3.51
N ALA A 142 -17.97 -3.17 -3.96
CA ALA A 142 -18.71 -4.20 -3.23
C ALA A 142 -18.06 -4.52 -1.87
N GLU A 143 -16.75 -4.65 -1.82
CA GLU A 143 -16.00 -4.89 -0.58
C GLU A 143 -16.14 -3.71 0.39
N THR A 144 -16.01 -2.49 -0.10
CA THR A 144 -16.16 -1.27 0.69
C THR A 144 -17.57 -1.17 1.28
N GLU A 145 -18.60 -1.52 0.53
CA GLU A 145 -19.98 -1.53 0.99
C GLU A 145 -20.22 -2.57 2.09
N ILE A 146 -19.62 -3.76 1.97
CA ILE A 146 -19.68 -4.80 3.00
C ILE A 146 -19.02 -4.31 4.28
N GLN A 147 -17.84 -3.70 4.18
CA GLN A 147 -17.12 -3.14 5.33
C GLN A 147 -17.93 -2.05 6.03
N ARG A 148 -18.56 -1.16 5.27
CA ARG A 148 -19.44 -0.12 5.81
C ARG A 148 -20.62 -0.71 6.58
N ARG A 149 -21.26 -1.73 6.04
CA ARG A 149 -22.39 -2.42 6.69
C ARG A 149 -21.96 -3.10 7.98
N GLN A 150 -20.80 -3.75 7.99
CA GLN A 150 -20.25 -4.37 9.19
C GLN A 150 -19.94 -3.34 10.29
N ALA A 151 -19.34 -2.20 9.92
CA ALA A 151 -19.07 -1.12 10.86
C ALA A 151 -20.37 -0.57 11.48
N LEU A 152 -21.42 -0.39 10.69
CA LEU A 152 -22.73 0.05 11.18
C LEU A 152 -23.36 -0.97 12.14
N LYS A 153 -23.24 -2.27 11.87
CA LYS A 153 -23.70 -3.31 12.78
C LYS A 153 -22.98 -3.25 14.12
N ILE A 154 -21.67 -3.08 14.15
CA ILE A 154 -20.88 -2.94 15.37
C ILE A 154 -21.34 -1.71 16.16
N MET A 155 -21.53 -0.58 15.51
CA MET A 155 -21.98 0.67 16.13
C MET A 155 -23.41 0.57 16.68
N SER A 156 -24.29 -0.22 16.05
CA SER A 156 -25.67 -0.41 16.50
C SER A 156 -25.83 -1.45 17.62
N GLY A 157 -24.77 -2.15 18.01
CA GLY A 157 -24.80 -3.18 19.06
C GLY A 157 -25.54 -4.46 18.65
N LYS A 158 -25.70 -4.70 17.37
CA LYS A 158 -26.36 -5.92 16.85
C LYS A 158 -25.35 -6.94 16.34
#